data_931e27e64574fc25a714a14b61a8e451
#
_entry.id   931e27e64574fc25a714a14b61a8e451
#
_cell.length_a   1.000
_cell.length_b   1.000
_cell.length_c   1.000
_cell.angle_alpha   90.00
_cell.angle_beta   90.00
_cell.angle_gamma   90.00
#
_symmetry.space_group_name_H-M   'P 1'
#
loop_
_entity.id
_entity.type
_entity.pdbx_description
1 polymer ?
#
loop_
_entity_poly.entity_id
_entity_poly.type
_entity_poly.pdbx_seq_one_letter_code
_entity_poly.pdbx_strand_id
1 'polypeptide(L)'
;MRAAVRSTSLALAASLAACAPAARDRGVSPDAPLPARMKVADAGAGRAVFRQCAACHTINEGTGDRDGPNLYGVTRAQVGHNSQRFGYTAALQSVGGRWTCARLDRWLTNPAAFVPGTSMRFPGLRNGLDRADVIAFLYANGGGTPDCR
;
A
#
# COMPACT_ATOMS: atom_id res chain seq x y z
N MET A 1 13.51 -65.71 31.79
CA MET A 1 12.88 -64.43 32.16
C MET A 1 13.49 -63.31 31.32
N ARG A 2 12.77 -62.77 30.33
CA ARG A 2 13.22 -61.64 29.47
C ARG A 2 12.32 -60.48 29.78
N ALA A 3 12.91 -59.43 30.35
CA ALA A 3 12.24 -58.16 30.63
C ALA A 3 12.13 -57.35 29.37
N ALA A 4 10.92 -56.94 28.99
CA ALA A 4 10.65 -56.05 27.86
C ALA A 4 10.71 -54.60 28.35
N VAL A 5 11.67 -53.84 27.80
CA VAL A 5 11.79 -52.38 28.01
C VAL A 5 10.80 -51.68 27.05
N ARG A 6 9.80 -51.03 27.57
CA ARG A 6 8.88 -50.18 26.80
C ARG A 6 9.45 -48.75 26.74
N SER A 7 9.93 -48.38 25.57
CA SER A 7 10.33 -46.96 25.29
C SER A 7 9.08 -46.13 24.99
N THR A 8 8.76 -45.19 25.86
CA THR A 8 7.73 -44.20 25.66
C THR A 8 8.36 -42.99 24.95
N SER A 9 8.08 -42.85 23.65
CA SER A 9 8.48 -41.67 22.88
C SER A 9 7.52 -40.50 23.15
N LEU A 10 8.02 -39.49 23.83
CA LEU A 10 7.27 -38.25 24.08
C LEU A 10 7.42 -37.35 22.85
N ALA A 11 6.38 -37.23 22.03
CA ALA A 11 6.34 -36.32 20.89
C ALA A 11 6.10 -34.87 21.37
N LEU A 12 7.12 -34.05 21.30
CA LEU A 12 7.04 -32.61 21.61
C LEU A 12 6.44 -31.88 20.39
N ALA A 13 5.14 -31.57 20.44
CA ALA A 13 4.47 -30.75 19.42
C ALA A 13 4.88 -29.29 19.62
N ALA A 14 5.78 -28.78 18.78
CA ALA A 14 6.13 -27.38 18.73
C ALA A 14 5.02 -26.61 18.01
N SER A 15 4.21 -25.86 18.77
CA SER A 15 3.21 -24.94 18.22
C SER A 15 3.92 -23.74 17.62
N LEU A 16 3.99 -23.65 16.29
CA LEU A 16 4.39 -22.47 15.56
C LEU A 16 3.24 -21.43 15.67
N ALA A 17 3.29 -20.59 16.67
CA ALA A 17 2.45 -19.39 16.74
C ALA A 17 2.88 -18.46 15.61
N ALA A 18 2.10 -18.40 14.53
CA ALA A 18 2.29 -17.43 13.46
C ALA A 18 2.07 -16.03 14.06
N CYS A 19 3.14 -15.24 14.20
CA CYS A 19 3.05 -13.81 14.50
C CYS A 19 2.44 -13.08 13.31
N ALA A 20 1.10 -13.09 13.18
CA ALA A 20 0.41 -12.11 12.39
C ALA A 20 0.59 -10.76 13.10
N PRO A 21 1.01 -9.67 12.39
CA PRO A 21 1.07 -8.36 13.01
C PRO A 21 -0.34 -8.02 13.52
N ALA A 22 -0.47 -7.78 14.82
CA ALA A 22 -1.73 -7.40 15.44
C ALA A 22 -2.28 -6.17 14.70
N ALA A 23 -3.52 -6.28 14.21
CA ALA A 23 -4.24 -5.14 13.67
C ALA A 23 -4.26 -4.05 14.76
N ARG A 24 -3.60 -2.92 14.51
CA ARG A 24 -3.56 -1.81 15.47
C ARG A 24 -4.98 -1.27 15.60
N ASP A 25 -5.58 -1.46 16.76
CA ASP A 25 -6.86 -0.81 17.06
C ASP A 25 -6.61 0.70 17.16
N ARG A 26 -7.10 1.42 16.17
CA ARG A 26 -7.01 2.89 16.07
C ARG A 26 -8.35 3.56 16.39
N GLY A 27 -9.34 2.78 16.85
CA GLY A 27 -10.69 3.25 17.09
C GLY A 27 -11.46 3.70 15.85
N VAL A 28 -10.94 3.39 14.65
CA VAL A 28 -11.56 3.74 13.37
C VAL A 28 -11.65 2.49 12.48
N SER A 29 -12.86 2.23 11.98
CA SER A 29 -13.09 1.11 11.07
C SER A 29 -12.34 1.29 9.74
N PRO A 30 -11.83 0.20 9.12
CA PRO A 30 -11.33 0.24 7.73
C PRO A 30 -12.35 0.76 6.72
N ASP A 31 -13.65 0.60 7.00
CA ASP A 31 -14.74 1.03 6.12
C ASP A 31 -15.25 2.45 6.45
N ALA A 32 -14.65 3.11 7.43
CA ALA A 32 -15.00 4.49 7.77
C ALA A 32 -14.71 5.43 6.58
N PRO A 33 -15.39 6.59 6.50
CA PRO A 33 -15.10 7.60 5.49
C PRO A 33 -13.62 7.99 5.47
N LEU A 34 -13.08 8.27 4.27
CA LEU A 34 -11.67 8.61 4.09
C LEU A 34 -11.15 9.67 5.07
N PRO A 35 -11.86 10.79 5.33
CA PRO A 35 -11.37 11.79 6.30
C PRO A 35 -11.16 11.23 7.71
N ALA A 36 -12.00 10.30 8.16
CA ALA A 36 -11.84 9.66 9.46
C ALA A 36 -10.60 8.74 9.49
N ARG A 37 -10.41 7.95 8.43
CA ARG A 37 -9.24 7.08 8.28
C ARG A 37 -7.93 7.88 8.20
N MET A 38 -7.94 9.01 7.50
CA MET A 38 -6.76 9.88 7.37
C MET A 38 -6.37 10.57 8.67
N LYS A 39 -7.31 10.81 9.60
CA LYS A 39 -6.98 11.36 10.95
C LYS A 39 -6.12 10.42 11.79
N VAL A 40 -6.21 9.12 11.54
CA VAL A 40 -5.47 8.08 12.27
C VAL A 40 -4.39 7.42 11.39
N ALA A 41 -4.17 7.93 10.19
CA ALA A 41 -3.20 7.39 9.27
C ALA A 41 -1.76 7.57 9.78
N ASP A 42 -0.94 6.54 9.59
CA ASP A 42 0.44 6.47 10.05
C ASP A 42 1.37 6.22 8.86
N ALA A 43 2.22 7.19 8.54
CA ALA A 43 3.17 7.07 7.43
C ALA A 43 4.21 5.95 7.66
N GLY A 44 4.55 5.64 8.92
CA GLY A 44 5.42 4.51 9.25
C GLY A 44 4.78 3.16 8.92
N ALA A 45 3.49 3.00 9.27
CA ALA A 45 2.70 1.84 8.84
C ALA A 45 2.53 1.82 7.31
N GLY A 46 2.31 2.99 6.69
CA GLY A 46 2.25 3.16 5.24
C GLY A 46 3.52 2.71 4.52
N ARG A 47 4.68 2.95 5.11
CA ARG A 47 5.95 2.39 4.61
C ARG A 47 5.95 0.86 4.57
N ALA A 48 5.34 0.23 5.56
CA ALA A 48 5.21 -1.23 5.58
C ALA A 48 4.26 -1.73 4.47
N VAL A 49 3.14 -1.04 4.25
CA VAL A 49 2.21 -1.32 3.15
C VAL A 49 2.89 -1.09 1.80
N PHE A 50 3.68 -0.03 1.65
CA PHE A 50 4.40 0.34 0.43
C PHE A 50 5.37 -0.75 -0.07
N ARG A 51 5.80 -1.69 0.78
CA ARG A 51 6.62 -2.83 0.32
C ARG A 51 5.97 -3.61 -0.82
N GLN A 52 4.64 -3.65 -0.91
CA GLN A 52 3.92 -4.26 -2.03
C GLN A 52 4.07 -3.45 -3.33
N CYS A 53 4.27 -2.15 -3.22
CA CYS A 53 4.44 -1.23 -4.35
C CYS A 53 5.90 -1.19 -4.82
N ALA A 54 6.84 -1.41 -3.90
CA ALA A 54 8.29 -1.32 -4.14
C ALA A 54 8.82 -2.39 -5.11
N ALA A 55 8.04 -3.42 -5.41
CA ALA A 55 8.37 -4.38 -6.47
C ALA A 55 8.48 -3.69 -7.84
N CYS A 56 7.61 -2.70 -8.10
CA CYS A 56 7.51 -2.01 -9.38
C CYS A 56 7.86 -0.51 -9.30
N HIS A 57 7.81 0.11 -8.13
CA HIS A 57 8.01 1.55 -7.95
C HIS A 57 9.22 1.87 -7.07
N THR A 58 9.87 3.00 -7.35
CA THR A 58 10.78 3.66 -6.44
C THR A 58 10.06 4.81 -5.74
N ILE A 59 10.64 5.33 -4.62
CA ILE A 59 10.02 6.40 -3.81
C ILE A 59 10.99 7.52 -3.44
N ASN A 60 12.29 7.28 -3.49
CA ASN A 60 13.26 8.28 -3.10
C ASN A 60 13.44 9.34 -4.19
N GLU A 61 13.69 10.58 -3.79
CA GLU A 61 13.98 11.67 -4.72
C GLU A 61 15.16 11.33 -5.63
N GLY A 62 15.04 11.64 -6.91
CA GLY A 62 16.08 11.40 -7.90
C GLY A 62 16.31 9.94 -8.29
N THR A 63 15.59 9.00 -7.69
CA THR A 63 15.65 7.59 -8.10
C THR A 63 14.89 7.39 -9.42
N GLY A 64 15.41 6.54 -10.30
CA GLY A 64 14.75 6.23 -11.58
C GLY A 64 13.46 5.43 -11.45
N ASP A 65 12.76 5.33 -12.57
CA ASP A 65 11.60 4.45 -12.75
C ASP A 65 12.04 2.98 -12.78
N ARG A 66 11.07 2.10 -12.56
CA ARG A 66 11.19 0.64 -12.76
C ARG A 66 10.08 0.18 -13.70
N ASP A 67 9.43 -0.95 -13.41
CA ASP A 67 8.21 -1.39 -14.11
C ASP A 67 7.04 -0.40 -13.95
N GLY A 68 7.12 0.45 -12.93
CA GLY A 68 6.27 1.61 -12.68
C GLY A 68 7.11 2.88 -12.46
N PRO A 69 6.46 4.06 -12.49
CA PRO A 69 7.15 5.32 -12.28
C PRO A 69 7.67 5.47 -10.84
N ASN A 70 8.70 6.30 -10.66
CA ASN A 70 9.06 6.80 -9.34
C ASN A 70 7.87 7.57 -8.74
N LEU A 71 7.56 7.34 -7.46
CA LEU A 71 6.40 7.93 -6.78
C LEU A 71 6.74 9.11 -5.85
N TYR A 72 8.01 9.56 -5.80
CA TYR A 72 8.35 10.76 -5.07
C TYR A 72 7.56 11.96 -5.61
N GLY A 73 6.90 12.70 -4.72
CA GLY A 73 6.08 13.85 -5.09
C GLY A 73 4.80 13.54 -5.88
N VAL A 74 4.42 12.28 -6.04
CA VAL A 74 3.24 11.88 -6.85
C VAL A 74 1.96 12.59 -6.42
N THR A 75 1.78 12.90 -5.13
CA THR A 75 0.60 13.57 -4.59
C THR A 75 0.46 15.04 -5.03
N ARG A 76 1.49 15.62 -5.63
CA ARG A 76 1.48 16.96 -6.26
C ARG A 76 1.36 16.90 -7.77
N ALA A 77 1.60 15.74 -8.36
CA ALA A 77 1.68 15.57 -9.80
C ALA A 77 0.29 15.50 -10.45
N GLN A 78 0.24 15.82 -11.72
CA GLN A 78 -0.90 15.46 -12.56
C GLN A 78 -0.96 13.95 -12.72
N VAL A 79 -2.17 13.41 -12.82
CA VAL A 79 -2.38 11.97 -13.05
C VAL A 79 -1.70 11.58 -14.36
N GLY A 80 -0.86 10.54 -14.30
CA GLY A 80 -0.14 10.07 -15.48
C GLY A 80 1.03 10.94 -15.94
N HIS A 81 1.57 11.86 -15.08
CA HIS A 81 2.65 12.78 -15.49
C HIS A 81 3.73 12.98 -14.40
N ASN A 82 3.81 12.12 -13.39
CA ASN A 82 4.80 12.29 -12.30
C ASN A 82 6.25 12.11 -12.78
N SER A 83 6.50 11.14 -13.65
CA SER A 83 7.80 10.95 -14.29
C SER A 83 7.68 11.23 -15.79
N GLN A 84 8.54 12.12 -16.31
CA GLN A 84 8.57 12.46 -17.74
C GLN A 84 9.18 11.34 -18.61
N ARG A 85 9.88 10.40 -17.98
CA ARG A 85 10.57 9.30 -18.66
C ARG A 85 9.74 8.02 -18.70
N PHE A 86 8.67 7.94 -17.90
CA PHE A 86 7.82 6.76 -17.81
C PHE A 86 6.73 6.78 -18.88
N GLY A 87 6.53 5.66 -19.55
CA GLY A 87 5.49 5.48 -20.56
C GLY A 87 4.11 5.20 -19.98
N TYR A 88 3.42 6.25 -19.53
CA TYR A 88 2.04 6.12 -19.05
C TYR A 88 1.07 5.76 -20.17
N THR A 89 0.03 4.98 -19.86
CA THR A 89 -1.05 4.73 -20.81
C THR A 89 -1.86 5.99 -21.09
N ALA A 90 -2.36 6.15 -22.31
CA ALA A 90 -3.27 7.24 -22.66
C ALA A 90 -4.51 7.26 -21.75
N ALA A 91 -5.02 6.10 -21.34
CA ALA A 91 -6.13 5.97 -20.40
C ALA A 91 -5.82 6.64 -19.06
N LEU A 92 -4.61 6.46 -18.49
CA LEU A 92 -4.25 7.11 -17.23
C LEU A 92 -4.05 8.62 -17.41
N GLN A 93 -3.43 9.05 -18.51
CA GLN A 93 -3.22 10.47 -18.80
C GLN A 93 -4.52 11.23 -19.03
N SER A 94 -5.53 10.58 -19.66
CA SER A 94 -6.84 11.18 -19.92
C SER A 94 -7.70 11.40 -18.67
N VAL A 95 -7.35 10.82 -17.52
CA VAL A 95 -8.02 11.11 -16.24
C VAL A 95 -7.93 12.60 -15.89
N GLY A 96 -6.84 13.23 -16.24
CA GLY A 96 -6.59 14.67 -15.99
C GLY A 96 -6.56 15.07 -14.51
N GLY A 97 -6.20 16.31 -14.24
CA GLY A 97 -6.10 16.84 -12.88
C GLY A 97 -5.00 16.19 -12.06
N ARG A 98 -4.98 16.51 -10.76
CA ARG A 98 -3.94 16.04 -9.83
C ARG A 98 -4.40 14.87 -8.98
N TRP A 99 -3.45 14.11 -8.46
CA TRP A 99 -3.71 13.15 -7.41
C TRP A 99 -4.16 13.87 -6.13
N THR A 100 -5.35 13.54 -5.66
CA THR A 100 -5.89 13.92 -4.35
C THR A 100 -6.00 12.69 -3.46
N CYS A 101 -6.18 12.87 -2.14
CA CYS A 101 -6.42 11.74 -1.25
C CYS A 101 -7.59 10.85 -1.73
N ALA A 102 -8.69 11.48 -2.14
CA ALA A 102 -9.86 10.75 -2.62
C ALA A 102 -9.59 9.96 -3.91
N ARG A 103 -8.84 10.55 -4.85
CA ARG A 103 -8.44 9.84 -6.08
C ARG A 103 -7.49 8.69 -5.79
N LEU A 104 -6.50 8.92 -4.89
CA LEU A 104 -5.57 7.88 -4.45
C LEU A 104 -6.29 6.74 -3.74
N ASP A 105 -7.23 7.04 -2.84
CA ASP A 105 -8.02 6.01 -2.16
C ASP A 105 -8.80 5.14 -3.15
N ARG A 106 -9.47 5.74 -4.13
CA ARG A 106 -10.18 5.02 -5.19
C ARG A 106 -9.22 4.21 -6.09
N TRP A 107 -8.13 4.83 -6.51
CA TRP A 107 -7.08 4.18 -7.32
C TRP A 107 -6.51 2.97 -6.60
N LEU A 108 -6.12 3.13 -5.34
CA LEU A 108 -5.54 2.07 -4.53
C LEU A 108 -6.56 1.00 -4.12
N THR A 109 -7.85 1.28 -4.19
CA THR A 109 -8.90 0.26 -3.99
C THR A 109 -8.93 -0.74 -5.15
N ASN A 110 -8.88 -0.25 -6.38
CA ASN A 110 -8.85 -1.09 -7.59
C ASN A 110 -8.41 -0.23 -8.79
N PRO A 111 -7.13 -0.26 -9.17
CA PRO A 111 -6.62 0.53 -10.28
C PRO A 111 -7.32 0.27 -11.62
N ALA A 112 -7.59 -0.99 -11.92
CA ALA A 112 -8.22 -1.38 -13.18
C ALA A 112 -9.68 -0.90 -13.29
N ALA A 113 -10.40 -0.87 -12.16
CA ALA A 113 -11.77 -0.34 -12.14
C ALA A 113 -11.79 1.20 -12.18
N PHE A 114 -10.79 1.86 -11.56
CA PHE A 114 -10.71 3.33 -11.57
C PHE A 114 -10.28 3.87 -12.93
N VAL A 115 -9.32 3.20 -13.60
CA VAL A 115 -8.87 3.55 -14.96
C VAL A 115 -8.81 2.29 -15.81
N PRO A 116 -9.88 1.91 -16.49
CA PRO A 116 -9.86 0.84 -17.48
C PRO A 116 -8.79 1.17 -18.55
N GLY A 117 -7.91 0.22 -18.82
CA GLY A 117 -6.78 0.42 -19.75
C GLY A 117 -5.48 0.90 -19.08
N THR A 118 -5.42 0.97 -17.74
CA THR A 118 -4.13 1.13 -17.04
C THR A 118 -3.23 -0.08 -17.25
N SER A 119 -1.91 0.14 -17.30
CA SER A 119 -0.92 -0.93 -17.29
C SER A 119 -0.58 -1.45 -15.89
N MET A 120 -1.01 -0.76 -14.83
CA MET A 120 -0.76 -1.17 -13.45
C MET A 120 -1.57 -2.41 -13.08
N ARG A 121 -0.89 -3.55 -12.97
CA ARG A 121 -1.50 -4.86 -12.66
C ARG A 121 -1.52 -5.15 -11.17
N PHE A 122 -2.02 -4.21 -10.38
CA PHE A 122 -2.15 -4.35 -8.94
C PHE A 122 -3.61 -4.64 -8.57
N PRO A 123 -3.90 -5.64 -7.72
CA PRO A 123 -5.28 -6.01 -7.39
C PRO A 123 -5.99 -4.99 -6.49
N GLY A 124 -5.24 -4.06 -5.90
CA GLY A 124 -5.73 -3.08 -4.95
C GLY A 124 -5.52 -3.49 -3.49
N LEU A 125 -5.73 -2.51 -2.60
CA LEU A 125 -5.71 -2.66 -1.15
C LEU A 125 -7.15 -2.68 -0.62
N ARG A 126 -7.60 -3.82 -0.10
CA ARG A 126 -8.99 -3.93 0.44
C ARG A 126 -9.15 -3.16 1.73
N ASN A 127 -8.16 -3.19 2.62
CA ASN A 127 -8.22 -2.51 3.91
C ASN A 127 -8.08 -0.99 3.74
N GLY A 128 -9.10 -0.23 4.16
CA GLY A 128 -9.09 1.23 4.04
C GLY A 128 -8.08 1.93 4.94
N LEU A 129 -7.69 1.34 6.07
CA LEU A 129 -6.63 1.89 6.91
C LEU A 129 -5.26 1.73 6.25
N ASP A 130 -5.00 0.60 5.57
CA ASP A 130 -3.77 0.42 4.80
C ASP A 130 -3.69 1.43 3.65
N ARG A 131 -4.82 1.74 3.00
CA ARG A 131 -4.86 2.80 1.97
C ARG A 131 -4.58 4.17 2.56
N ALA A 132 -5.16 4.50 3.71
CA ALA A 132 -4.90 5.77 4.38
C ALA A 132 -3.43 5.90 4.79
N ASP A 133 -2.84 4.83 5.32
CA ASP A 133 -1.43 4.78 5.73
C ASP A 133 -0.49 4.98 4.55
N VAL A 134 -0.70 4.26 3.44
CA VAL A 134 0.17 4.42 2.27
C VAL A 134 -0.02 5.78 1.61
N ILE A 135 -1.22 6.38 1.64
CA ILE A 135 -1.45 7.76 1.20
C ILE A 135 -0.63 8.73 2.06
N ALA A 136 -0.67 8.59 3.40
CA ALA A 136 0.14 9.40 4.31
C ALA A 136 1.64 9.25 4.03
N PHE A 137 2.10 8.03 3.77
CA PHE A 137 3.49 7.76 3.38
C PHE A 137 3.87 8.43 2.05
N LEU A 138 3.01 8.39 1.04
CA LEU A 138 3.26 9.06 -0.24
C LEU A 138 3.35 10.59 -0.07
N TYR A 139 2.50 11.19 0.79
CA TYR A 139 2.59 12.61 1.11
C TYR A 139 3.89 12.96 1.83
N ALA A 140 4.35 12.12 2.74
CA ALA A 140 5.63 12.31 3.44
C ALA A 140 6.85 12.24 2.50
N ASN A 141 6.68 11.67 1.29
CA ASN A 141 7.74 11.56 0.28
C ASN A 141 7.54 12.56 -0.87
N GLY A 142 7.73 13.83 -0.58
CA GLY A 142 7.68 14.94 -1.55
C GLY A 142 6.29 15.56 -1.76
N GLY A 143 5.24 15.06 -1.08
CA GLY A 143 3.86 15.54 -1.24
C GLY A 143 3.43 16.64 -0.28
N GLY A 144 4.16 16.86 0.80
CA GLY A 144 3.81 17.82 1.84
C GLY A 144 2.68 17.34 2.75
N THR A 145 1.85 18.25 3.26
CA THR A 145 0.74 17.92 4.17
C THR A 145 -0.48 17.42 3.39
N PRO A 146 -1.07 16.27 3.78
CA PRO A 146 -2.30 15.79 3.15
C PRO A 146 -3.48 16.75 3.37
N ASP A 147 -4.13 17.16 2.28
CA ASP A 147 -5.46 17.79 2.32
C ASP A 147 -6.51 16.76 1.87
N CYS A 148 -7.02 16.01 2.83
CA CYS A 148 -7.91 14.88 2.61
C CYS A 148 -9.34 15.15 3.12
N ARG A 149 -9.82 16.38 3.00
CA ARG A 149 -11.18 16.80 3.40
C ARG A 149 -12.24 16.27 2.46
#